data_16e279956d56c369f5ab4959d466b610
#
_entry.id   16e279956d56c369f5ab4959d466b610
#
_cell.length_a   1.000
_cell.length_b   1.000
_cell.length_c   1.000
_cell.angle_alpha   90.00
_cell.angle_beta   90.00
_cell.angle_gamma   90.00
#
_symmetry.space_group_name_H-M   'P 1'
#
loop_
_entity.id
_entity.type
_entity.pdbx_description
1 polymer ?
#
loop_
_entity_poly.entity_id
_entity_poly.type
_entity_poly.pdbx_seq_one_letter_code
_entity_poly.pdbx_strand_id
1 'polypeptide(L)'
;MSYTLRGRLESRLAALVPVAVAACLLAAMLHRWWPVEAVGLMAALGVALDAVVYDRLLSYQPGWASLPLGLLELGALIGLMHAFAIAAPVWQAASLFAAGWLLAQILGHAGFPLLRLGYAEDGGELGRLGAVSAVAVAVVLAGAGATAYAQRAPVVHLAAGVHRGPLVITRREVLVGDPGAVVTGGIVVKANDVTVRNVSVTGGDYGITVDGVRGTVLDGVSVSGAKLDGIHVRLAGIVIKNCTVDMTGNHLGQGIDISYNMDMGMSMIEGCSIVGGMEGITTHSSMTSIMHDRVSGTEMRGISVTEMSMGTVMDSQVSNAQGIGIYCNDRSMCMIEHNTVVGMTPSTGGGNLTLRGFGVLASFQSEAELDENHLASNPVPSGAIINSQITRTG
;
A
#
# COMPACT_ATOMS: atom_id res chain seq x y z
N MET A 1 -17.80 24.04 42.39
CA MET A 1 -18.41 22.70 42.26
C MET A 1 -17.33 21.64 42.23
N SER A 2 -17.43 20.60 43.05
CA SER A 2 -16.47 19.52 43.05
C SER A 2 -16.79 18.56 41.88
N TYR A 3 -15.88 18.44 40.93
CA TYR A 3 -15.95 17.41 39.88
C TYR A 3 -15.83 16.05 40.55
N THR A 4 -16.88 15.25 40.55
CA THR A 4 -16.81 13.91 41.10
C THR A 4 -15.98 13.03 40.18
N LEU A 5 -15.17 12.12 40.74
CA LEU A 5 -14.41 11.10 39.99
C LEU A 5 -15.31 10.39 38.97
N ARG A 6 -16.54 10.05 39.39
CA ARG A 6 -17.53 9.40 38.53
C ARG A 6 -17.87 10.23 37.28
N GLY A 7 -18.12 11.53 37.42
CA GLY A 7 -18.45 12.41 36.29
C GLY A 7 -17.29 12.56 35.31
N ARG A 8 -16.03 12.60 35.80
CA ARG A 8 -14.85 12.62 34.94
C ARG A 8 -14.69 11.30 34.17
N LEU A 9 -14.83 10.16 34.82
CA LEU A 9 -14.76 8.84 34.19
C LEU A 9 -15.86 8.66 33.14
N GLU A 10 -17.10 9.07 33.44
CA GLU A 10 -18.22 8.98 32.50
C GLU A 10 -17.97 9.84 31.25
N SER A 11 -17.47 11.07 31.38
CA SER A 11 -17.15 11.93 30.23
C SER A 11 -15.98 11.37 29.37
N ARG A 12 -14.96 10.80 30.01
CA ARG A 12 -13.86 10.15 29.28
C ARG A 12 -14.33 8.91 28.53
N LEU A 13 -15.14 8.07 29.15
CA LEU A 13 -15.70 6.90 28.51
C LEU A 13 -16.61 7.26 27.33
N ALA A 14 -17.46 8.29 27.48
CA ALA A 14 -18.30 8.78 26.39
C ALA A 14 -17.48 9.32 25.21
N ALA A 15 -16.35 9.99 25.46
CA ALA A 15 -15.46 10.47 24.42
C ALA A 15 -14.61 9.34 23.79
N LEU A 16 -14.31 8.30 24.55
CA LEU A 16 -13.48 7.17 24.10
C LEU A 16 -14.16 6.37 22.98
N VAL A 17 -15.48 6.22 23.02
CA VAL A 17 -16.23 5.42 22.02
C VAL A 17 -16.02 5.95 20.59
N PRO A 18 -16.33 7.23 20.26
CA PRO A 18 -16.12 7.73 18.91
C PRO A 18 -14.63 7.76 18.50
N VAL A 19 -13.72 8.00 19.46
CA VAL A 19 -12.28 7.97 19.19
C VAL A 19 -11.78 6.54 18.90
N ALA A 20 -12.30 5.54 19.61
CA ALA A 20 -11.99 4.14 19.36
C ALA A 20 -12.51 3.69 17.97
N VAL A 21 -13.72 4.10 17.60
CA VAL A 21 -14.26 3.83 16.25
C VAL A 21 -13.39 4.48 15.19
N ALA A 22 -13.01 5.74 15.37
CA ALA A 22 -12.10 6.44 14.44
C ALA A 22 -10.73 5.76 14.36
N ALA A 23 -10.19 5.29 15.49
CA ALA A 23 -8.93 4.56 15.53
C ALA A 23 -9.00 3.21 14.79
N CYS A 24 -10.11 2.47 14.93
CA CYS A 24 -10.33 1.23 14.20
C CYS A 24 -10.42 1.47 12.68
N LEU A 25 -11.16 2.50 12.26
CA LEU A 25 -11.24 2.89 10.85
C LEU A 25 -9.87 3.30 10.31
N LEU A 26 -9.11 4.10 11.07
CA LEU A 26 -7.77 4.53 10.69
C LEU A 26 -6.80 3.34 10.64
N ALA A 27 -6.90 2.39 11.58
CA ALA A 27 -6.09 1.17 11.57
C ALA A 27 -6.36 0.33 10.32
N ALA A 28 -7.63 0.19 9.92
CA ALA A 28 -8.01 -0.51 8.70
C ALA A 28 -7.48 0.21 7.45
N MET A 29 -7.59 1.54 7.37
CA MET A 29 -7.08 2.33 6.24
C MET A 29 -5.55 2.32 6.11
N LEU A 30 -4.83 2.29 7.24
CA LEU A 30 -3.37 2.31 7.27
C LEU A 30 -2.76 0.90 7.25
N HIS A 31 -3.59 -0.15 7.38
CA HIS A 31 -3.15 -1.54 7.61
C HIS A 31 -2.15 -1.66 8.78
N ARG A 32 -2.38 -0.89 9.86
CA ARG A 32 -1.51 -0.82 11.06
C ARG A 32 -2.35 -0.69 12.32
N TRP A 33 -2.00 -1.43 13.36
CA TRP A 33 -2.76 -1.47 14.62
C TRP A 33 -2.42 -0.34 15.61
N TRP A 34 -1.35 0.42 15.41
CA TRP A 34 -0.94 1.46 16.34
C TRP A 34 -2.05 2.47 16.75
N PRO A 35 -3.05 2.84 15.91
CA PRO A 35 -4.10 3.75 16.37
C PRO A 35 -4.95 3.16 17.48
N VAL A 36 -5.23 1.86 17.42
CA VAL A 36 -6.00 1.15 18.45
C VAL A 36 -5.16 1.00 19.73
N GLU A 37 -3.88 0.67 19.61
CA GLU A 37 -2.94 0.59 20.74
C GLU A 37 -2.79 1.94 21.45
N ALA A 38 -2.66 3.04 20.70
CA ALA A 38 -2.58 4.39 21.24
C ALA A 38 -3.85 4.79 22.01
N VAL A 39 -5.04 4.47 21.49
CA VAL A 39 -6.31 4.72 22.18
C VAL A 39 -6.45 3.87 23.43
N GLY A 40 -6.01 2.62 23.40
CA GLY A 40 -5.98 1.75 24.59
C GLY A 40 -5.09 2.32 25.70
N LEU A 41 -3.89 2.77 25.39
CA LEU A 41 -2.99 3.43 26.32
C LEU A 41 -3.54 4.75 26.84
N MET A 42 -4.17 5.56 25.98
CA MET A 42 -4.80 6.80 26.35
C MET A 42 -5.95 6.58 27.37
N ALA A 43 -6.75 5.55 27.14
CA ALA A 43 -7.83 5.17 28.06
C ALA A 43 -7.28 4.75 29.42
N ALA A 44 -6.30 3.85 29.43
CA ALA A 44 -5.68 3.37 30.66
C ALA A 44 -4.99 4.49 31.46
N LEU A 45 -4.23 5.35 30.77
CA LEU A 45 -3.56 6.50 31.37
C LEU A 45 -4.57 7.50 31.94
N GLY A 46 -5.61 7.83 31.18
CA GLY A 46 -6.67 8.76 31.62
C GLY A 46 -7.38 8.27 32.87
N VAL A 47 -7.76 6.99 32.92
CA VAL A 47 -8.39 6.37 34.11
C VAL A 47 -7.43 6.38 35.31
N ALA A 48 -6.17 6.03 35.11
CA ALA A 48 -5.16 6.01 36.18
C ALA A 48 -4.91 7.42 36.73
N LEU A 49 -4.80 8.44 35.87
CA LEU A 49 -4.58 9.82 36.29
C LEU A 49 -5.82 10.39 37.02
N ASP A 50 -7.03 10.10 36.57
CA ASP A 50 -8.24 10.51 37.26
C ASP A 50 -8.35 9.86 38.63
N ALA A 51 -8.06 8.58 38.76
CA ALA A 51 -8.21 7.85 40.01
C ALA A 51 -7.11 8.19 41.05
N VAL A 52 -5.86 8.38 40.60
CA VAL A 52 -4.70 8.50 41.50
C VAL A 52 -4.28 9.95 41.72
N VAL A 53 -4.24 10.74 40.63
CA VAL A 53 -3.69 12.10 40.66
C VAL A 53 -4.79 13.13 40.88
N TYR A 54 -5.79 13.14 40.02
CA TYR A 54 -6.77 14.23 40.00
C TYR A 54 -7.75 14.13 41.16
N ASP A 55 -8.12 12.94 41.57
CA ASP A 55 -9.04 12.76 42.69
C ASP A 55 -8.37 13.13 44.02
N ARG A 56 -7.09 12.87 44.18
CA ARG A 56 -6.37 13.12 45.42
C ARG A 56 -5.70 14.47 45.52
N LEU A 57 -5.20 15.01 44.38
CA LEU A 57 -4.38 16.23 44.35
C LEU A 57 -5.15 17.46 43.92
N LEU A 58 -6.26 17.33 43.20
CA LEU A 58 -6.96 18.43 42.54
C LEU A 58 -8.47 18.38 42.90
N SER A 59 -8.79 18.73 44.14
CA SER A 59 -10.19 18.82 44.60
C SER A 59 -10.98 19.95 43.92
N TYR A 60 -10.30 20.90 43.28
CA TYR A 60 -10.89 22.00 42.52
C TYR A 60 -10.04 22.34 41.30
N GLN A 61 -10.63 22.29 40.13
CA GLN A 61 -9.95 22.67 38.88
C GLN A 61 -10.67 23.86 38.23
N PRO A 62 -10.02 25.03 38.15
CA PRO A 62 -10.45 26.07 37.24
C PRO A 62 -10.25 25.56 35.77
N GLY A 63 -11.18 25.91 34.87
CA GLY A 63 -11.19 25.38 33.47
C GLY A 63 -9.90 25.58 32.70
N TRP A 64 -9.12 26.62 33.03
CA TRP A 64 -7.79 26.87 32.42
C TRP A 64 -6.71 25.85 32.86
N ALA A 65 -6.86 25.20 34.02
CA ALA A 65 -5.89 24.20 34.51
C ALA A 65 -5.97 22.89 33.71
N SER A 66 -7.02 22.68 32.95
CA SER A 66 -7.18 21.48 32.12
C SER A 66 -6.15 21.42 30.97
N LEU A 67 -5.71 22.58 30.47
CA LEU A 67 -4.76 22.64 29.35
C LEU A 67 -3.34 22.15 29.72
N PRO A 68 -2.68 22.60 30.78
CA PRO A 68 -1.39 22.04 31.20
C PRO A 68 -1.50 20.57 31.62
N LEU A 69 -2.62 20.12 32.18
CA LEU A 69 -2.85 18.72 32.49
C LEU A 69 -2.98 17.87 31.24
N GLY A 70 -3.69 18.34 30.21
CA GLY A 70 -3.76 17.67 28.92
C GLY A 70 -2.39 17.54 28.23
N LEU A 71 -1.53 18.54 28.35
CA LEU A 71 -0.17 18.49 27.85
C LEU A 71 0.70 17.47 28.61
N LEU A 72 0.53 17.36 29.94
CA LEU A 72 1.19 16.31 30.72
C LEU A 72 0.71 14.91 30.36
N GLU A 73 -0.60 14.73 30.16
CA GLU A 73 -1.15 13.46 29.69
C GLU A 73 -0.62 13.08 28.30
N LEU A 74 -0.53 14.04 27.38
CA LEU A 74 0.05 13.84 26.07
C LEU A 74 1.53 13.42 26.15
N GLY A 75 2.32 14.10 26.99
CA GLY A 75 3.73 13.77 27.21
C GLY A 75 3.89 12.35 27.76
N ALA A 76 3.06 11.97 28.73
CA ALA A 76 3.05 10.64 29.32
C ALA A 76 2.63 9.56 28.28
N LEU A 77 1.63 9.86 27.45
CA LEU A 77 1.22 8.95 26.36
C LEU A 77 2.36 8.71 25.37
N ILE A 78 3.04 9.76 24.93
CA ILE A 78 4.19 9.66 24.01
C ILE A 78 5.31 8.83 24.65
N GLY A 79 5.60 9.07 25.93
CA GLY A 79 6.59 8.30 26.69
C GLY A 79 6.23 6.81 26.79
N LEU A 80 4.97 6.48 27.06
CA LEU A 80 4.48 5.11 27.11
C LEU A 80 4.53 4.44 25.73
N MET A 81 4.11 5.12 24.68
CA MET A 81 4.20 4.59 23.31
C MET A 81 5.64 4.25 22.94
N HIS A 82 6.59 5.09 23.34
CA HIS A 82 8.01 4.82 23.13
C HIS A 82 8.49 3.62 23.96
N ALA A 83 8.10 3.54 25.24
CA ALA A 83 8.46 2.43 26.13
C ALA A 83 7.89 1.07 25.66
N PHE A 84 6.70 1.06 25.06
CA PHE A 84 6.08 -0.14 24.47
C PHE A 84 6.44 -0.39 23.01
N ALA A 85 7.41 0.35 22.45
CA ALA A 85 7.88 0.24 21.07
C ALA A 85 6.74 0.35 20.02
N ILE A 86 5.69 1.13 20.31
CA ILE A 86 4.60 1.37 19.38
C ILE A 86 5.11 2.27 18.26
N ALA A 87 5.26 1.72 17.07
CA ALA A 87 5.78 2.40 15.89
C ALA A 87 4.69 3.32 15.27
N ALA A 88 4.46 4.47 15.88
CA ALA A 88 3.54 5.48 15.38
C ALA A 88 4.27 6.81 15.16
N PRO A 89 3.88 7.57 14.12
CA PRO A 89 4.31 8.96 14.02
C PRO A 89 3.75 9.76 15.21
N VAL A 90 4.64 10.37 16.00
CA VAL A 90 4.30 11.08 17.25
C VAL A 90 3.17 12.09 17.05
N TRP A 91 3.17 12.81 15.93
CA TRP A 91 2.16 13.82 15.63
C TRP A 91 0.77 13.22 15.35
N GLN A 92 0.67 12.01 14.76
CA GLN A 92 -0.62 11.32 14.54
C GLN A 92 -1.21 10.86 15.87
N ALA A 93 -0.38 10.33 16.76
CA ALA A 93 -0.78 9.97 18.11
C ALA A 93 -1.22 11.23 18.91
N ALA A 94 -0.48 12.33 18.79
CA ALA A 94 -0.82 13.62 19.39
C ALA A 94 -2.15 14.18 18.86
N SER A 95 -2.41 14.05 17.56
CA SER A 95 -3.68 14.49 16.95
C SER A 95 -4.87 13.66 17.45
N LEU A 96 -4.69 12.35 17.56
CA LEU A 96 -5.73 11.44 18.07
C LEU A 96 -6.05 11.73 19.55
N PHE A 97 -5.00 11.96 20.36
CA PHE A 97 -5.13 12.37 21.75
C PHE A 97 -5.84 13.71 21.87
N ALA A 98 -5.42 14.73 21.12
CA ALA A 98 -6.01 16.06 21.17
C ALA A 98 -7.50 16.04 20.78
N ALA A 99 -7.87 15.26 19.75
CA ALA A 99 -9.27 15.08 19.35
C ALA A 99 -10.09 14.42 20.46
N GLY A 100 -9.58 13.36 21.08
CA GLY A 100 -10.25 12.66 22.18
C GLY A 100 -10.38 13.55 23.44
N TRP A 101 -9.32 14.24 23.78
CA TRP A 101 -9.30 15.16 24.92
C TRP A 101 -10.27 16.33 24.72
N LEU A 102 -10.26 16.95 23.54
CA LEU A 102 -11.16 18.03 23.18
C LEU A 102 -12.64 17.59 23.24
N LEU A 103 -12.93 16.41 22.69
CA LEU A 103 -14.26 15.82 22.73
C LEU A 103 -14.73 15.56 24.18
N ALA A 104 -13.83 15.06 25.04
CA ALA A 104 -14.11 14.88 26.44
C ALA A 104 -14.42 16.21 27.16
N GLN A 105 -13.69 17.28 26.83
CA GLN A 105 -13.95 18.63 27.37
C GLN A 105 -15.32 19.17 26.90
N ILE A 106 -15.62 19.03 25.59
CA ILE A 106 -16.92 19.49 25.04
C ILE A 106 -18.09 18.73 25.69
N LEU A 107 -18.01 17.41 25.78
CA LEU A 107 -19.03 16.58 26.40
C LEU A 107 -19.16 16.86 27.88
N GLY A 108 -18.06 17.12 28.59
CA GLY A 108 -18.05 17.49 30.00
C GLY A 108 -18.73 18.84 30.28
N HIS A 109 -18.56 19.81 29.38
CA HIS A 109 -19.11 21.18 29.57
C HIS A 109 -20.49 21.39 28.95
N ALA A 110 -20.84 20.67 27.87
CA ALA A 110 -22.14 20.80 27.22
C ALA A 110 -23.30 20.18 27.99
N GLY A 111 -23.02 19.50 29.11
CA GLY A 111 -24.05 18.85 29.93
C GLY A 111 -24.91 17.94 29.08
N PHE A 112 -24.41 16.77 28.70
CA PHE A 112 -25.14 15.85 27.82
C PHE A 112 -26.45 15.44 28.54
N PRO A 113 -27.62 15.83 28.03
CA PRO A 113 -28.92 15.63 28.77
C PRO A 113 -29.23 14.16 29.01
N LEU A 114 -28.69 13.26 28.16
CA LEU A 114 -28.87 11.81 28.24
C LEU A 114 -28.07 11.13 29.37
N LEU A 115 -26.96 11.74 29.81
CA LEU A 115 -26.08 11.13 30.80
C LEU A 115 -26.11 11.83 32.17
N ARG A 116 -26.94 12.90 32.34
CA ARG A 116 -26.97 13.72 33.57
C ARG A 116 -25.57 14.10 34.08
N LEU A 117 -24.64 14.36 33.14
CA LEU A 117 -23.29 14.83 33.44
C LEU A 117 -23.43 16.29 33.90
N GLY A 118 -23.49 16.49 35.22
CA GLY A 118 -23.77 17.78 35.83
C GLY A 118 -22.56 18.73 35.72
N TYR A 119 -22.47 19.42 34.62
CA TYR A 119 -21.70 20.65 34.49
C TYR A 119 -22.69 21.73 34.05
N ALA A 120 -23.40 22.31 34.90
CA ALA A 120 -24.20 23.44 34.53
C ALA A 120 -24.15 24.51 35.61
N GLU A 121 -23.83 25.67 35.23
CA GLU A 121 -24.65 26.83 35.63
C GLU A 121 -24.04 28.18 35.29
N ASP A 122 -22.87 28.30 34.67
CA ASP A 122 -22.37 29.62 34.32
C ASP A 122 -22.08 29.80 32.81
N GLY A 123 -23.07 30.31 32.08
CA GLY A 123 -23.03 30.58 30.64
C GLY A 123 -21.98 31.59 30.17
N GLY A 124 -21.14 32.14 31.08
CA GLY A 124 -20.01 33.03 30.76
C GLY A 124 -18.72 32.25 30.41
N GLU A 125 -18.58 31.01 30.85
CA GLU A 125 -17.37 30.20 30.57
C GLU A 125 -17.45 29.52 29.21
N LEU A 126 -18.63 29.25 28.68
CA LEU A 126 -18.82 28.59 27.36
C LEU A 126 -18.18 29.39 26.21
N GLY A 127 -18.21 30.72 26.25
CA GLY A 127 -17.58 31.57 25.22
C GLY A 127 -16.05 31.53 25.26
N ARG A 128 -15.46 31.49 26.47
CA ARG A 128 -14.02 31.41 26.66
C ARG A 128 -13.49 30.02 26.33
N LEU A 129 -14.20 28.97 26.71
CA LEU A 129 -13.86 27.57 26.36
C LEU A 129 -14.04 27.28 24.90
N GLY A 130 -15.07 27.85 24.26
CA GLY A 130 -15.22 27.77 22.81
C GLY A 130 -14.06 28.40 22.05
N ALA A 131 -13.56 29.55 22.50
CA ALA A 131 -12.41 30.21 21.89
C ALA A 131 -11.10 29.42 22.10
N VAL A 132 -10.85 28.91 23.32
CA VAL A 132 -9.68 28.09 23.64
C VAL A 132 -9.74 26.76 22.87
N SER A 133 -10.91 26.16 22.77
CA SER A 133 -11.11 24.94 22.00
C SER A 133 -10.90 25.16 20.49
N ALA A 134 -11.39 26.28 19.95
CA ALA A 134 -11.18 26.64 18.55
C ALA A 134 -9.69 26.90 18.24
N VAL A 135 -8.95 27.55 19.15
CA VAL A 135 -7.51 27.75 19.02
C VAL A 135 -6.76 26.43 19.12
N ALA A 136 -7.13 25.54 20.04
CA ALA A 136 -6.50 24.21 20.15
C ALA A 136 -6.74 23.37 18.90
N VAL A 137 -7.97 23.38 18.35
CA VAL A 137 -8.28 22.72 17.07
C VAL A 137 -7.48 23.34 15.92
N ALA A 138 -7.39 24.66 15.86
CA ALA A 138 -6.62 25.34 14.82
C ALA A 138 -5.12 25.02 14.90
N VAL A 139 -4.54 24.95 16.10
CA VAL A 139 -3.14 24.55 16.32
C VAL A 139 -2.90 23.09 15.93
N VAL A 140 -3.83 22.18 16.29
CA VAL A 140 -3.75 20.77 15.91
C VAL A 140 -3.87 20.60 14.40
N LEU A 141 -4.83 21.29 13.76
CA LEU A 141 -5.01 21.24 12.31
C LEU A 141 -3.81 21.88 11.57
N ALA A 142 -3.28 22.98 12.07
CA ALA A 142 -2.08 23.61 11.52
C ALA A 142 -0.84 22.72 11.71
N GLY A 143 -0.69 22.11 12.89
CA GLY A 143 0.34 21.13 13.17
C GLY A 143 0.22 19.88 12.30
N ALA A 144 -0.98 19.34 12.16
CA ALA A 144 -1.26 18.21 11.27
C ALA A 144 -1.01 18.56 9.80
N GLY A 145 -1.39 19.78 9.39
CA GLY A 145 -1.12 20.29 8.04
C GLY A 145 0.37 20.50 7.78
N ALA A 146 1.11 21.07 8.72
CA ALA A 146 2.56 21.30 8.61
C ALA A 146 3.34 19.97 8.57
N THR A 147 2.93 19.00 9.38
CA THR A 147 3.55 17.67 9.39
C THR A 147 3.18 16.85 8.17
N ALA A 148 1.95 16.94 7.68
CA ALA A 148 1.55 16.33 6.41
C ALA A 148 2.33 16.92 5.23
N TYR A 149 2.62 18.23 5.27
CA TYR A 149 3.48 18.90 4.29
C TYR A 149 4.93 18.44 4.41
N ALA A 150 5.49 18.40 5.64
CA ALA A 150 6.85 17.92 5.89
C ALA A 150 7.05 16.43 5.57
N GLN A 151 5.97 15.63 5.57
CA GLN A 151 6.01 14.22 5.18
C GLN A 151 5.76 13.99 3.69
N ARG A 152 5.51 15.03 2.89
CA ARG A 152 5.49 14.84 1.44
C ARG A 152 6.88 14.42 1.00
N ALA A 153 6.93 13.32 0.24
CA ALA A 153 8.18 12.94 -0.38
C ALA A 153 8.69 14.09 -1.26
N PRO A 154 9.96 14.49 -1.15
CA PRO A 154 10.50 15.52 -2.01
C PRO A 154 10.30 15.12 -3.47
N VAL A 155 9.90 16.07 -4.29
CA VAL A 155 9.79 15.88 -5.73
C VAL A 155 11.13 16.27 -6.35
N VAL A 156 11.73 15.31 -7.08
CA VAL A 156 12.96 15.49 -7.84
C VAL A 156 12.60 15.47 -9.30
N HIS A 157 12.87 16.54 -10.01
CA HIS A 157 12.69 16.62 -11.46
C HIS A 157 13.96 16.14 -12.17
N LEU A 158 13.78 15.18 -13.06
CA LEU A 158 14.81 14.75 -13.99
C LEU A 158 14.62 15.52 -15.29
N ALA A 159 15.51 16.45 -15.58
CA ALA A 159 15.40 17.30 -16.76
C ALA A 159 15.40 16.50 -18.07
N ALA A 160 14.87 17.09 -19.13
CA ALA A 160 14.95 16.52 -20.47
C ALA A 160 16.40 16.22 -20.86
N GLY A 161 16.63 15.10 -21.55
CA GLY A 161 17.95 14.68 -22.02
C GLY A 161 18.41 13.35 -21.42
N VAL A 162 19.66 12.96 -21.71
CA VAL A 162 20.23 11.68 -21.33
C VAL A 162 20.99 11.79 -20.01
N HIS A 163 20.57 11.02 -19.04
CA HIS A 163 21.20 10.87 -17.73
C HIS A 163 21.94 9.53 -17.68
N ARG A 164 23.24 9.56 -17.40
CA ARG A 164 24.01 8.33 -17.26
C ARG A 164 23.73 7.68 -15.91
N GLY A 165 23.30 6.42 -15.95
CA GLY A 165 23.02 5.59 -14.80
C GLY A 165 24.08 4.54 -14.50
N PRO A 166 23.80 3.57 -13.61
CA PRO A 166 22.49 3.39 -12.98
C PRO A 166 22.14 4.54 -12.01
N LEU A 167 20.90 5.02 -12.09
CA LEU A 167 20.38 6.00 -11.12
C LEU A 167 19.94 5.24 -9.86
N VAL A 168 20.58 5.50 -8.73
CA VAL A 168 20.29 4.81 -7.47
C VAL A 168 19.48 5.74 -6.54
N ILE A 169 18.27 5.33 -6.21
CA ILE A 169 17.37 6.08 -5.30
C ILE A 169 17.49 5.49 -3.91
N THR A 170 18.12 6.24 -2.98
CA THR A 170 18.44 5.79 -1.62
C THR A 170 17.61 6.45 -0.52
N ARG A 171 16.67 7.32 -0.89
CA ARG A 171 15.79 8.01 0.04
C ARG A 171 14.37 8.06 -0.54
N ARG A 172 13.40 8.25 0.34
CA ARG A 172 12.01 8.50 -0.06
C ARG A 172 11.91 9.75 -0.92
N GLU A 173 11.45 9.60 -2.15
CA GLU A 173 11.25 10.73 -3.08
C GLU A 173 10.27 10.38 -4.20
N VAL A 174 9.78 11.39 -4.87
CA VAL A 174 9.03 11.29 -6.13
C VAL A 174 9.94 11.79 -7.24
N LEU A 175 10.50 10.86 -8.03
CA LEU A 175 11.26 11.19 -9.23
C LEU A 175 10.28 11.39 -10.40
N VAL A 176 10.31 12.55 -11.01
CA VAL A 176 9.46 12.89 -12.17
C VAL A 176 10.36 13.26 -13.35
N GLY A 177 10.25 12.51 -14.44
CA GLY A 177 10.93 12.87 -15.69
C GLY A 177 10.19 13.97 -16.43
N ASP A 178 10.92 14.98 -16.83
CA ASP A 178 10.43 15.94 -17.81
C ASP A 178 10.30 15.26 -19.20
N PRO A 179 9.47 15.74 -20.12
CA PRO A 179 9.35 15.15 -21.44
C PRO A 179 10.70 15.01 -22.15
N GLY A 180 11.09 13.77 -22.47
CA GLY A 180 12.39 13.47 -23.06
C GLY A 180 13.52 13.15 -22.07
N ALA A 181 13.20 13.00 -20.77
CA ALA A 181 14.17 12.50 -19.79
C ALA A 181 14.44 11.01 -19.98
N VAL A 182 15.70 10.63 -20.16
CA VAL A 182 16.14 9.25 -20.39
C VAL A 182 17.26 8.89 -19.44
N VAL A 183 17.09 7.82 -18.68
CA VAL A 183 18.16 7.22 -17.87
C VAL A 183 18.78 6.05 -18.63
N THR A 184 20.09 6.06 -18.82
CA THR A 184 20.80 4.94 -19.45
C THR A 184 21.47 4.08 -18.40
N GLY A 185 21.35 2.75 -18.52
CA GLY A 185 21.99 1.80 -17.61
C GLY A 185 21.17 1.44 -16.36
N GLY A 186 19.90 1.84 -16.34
CA GLY A 186 18.93 1.36 -15.35
C GLY A 186 18.67 2.31 -14.17
N ILE A 187 17.59 2.00 -13.43
CA ILE A 187 17.23 2.65 -12.15
C ILE A 187 17.23 1.58 -11.05
N VAL A 188 17.81 1.89 -9.90
CA VAL A 188 17.83 1.00 -8.73
C VAL A 188 17.16 1.69 -7.54
N VAL A 189 16.05 1.14 -7.08
CA VAL A 189 15.29 1.65 -5.92
C VAL A 189 15.73 0.92 -4.66
N LYS A 190 16.33 1.63 -3.72
CA LYS A 190 16.83 1.13 -2.43
C LYS A 190 16.19 1.83 -1.21
N ALA A 191 15.09 2.52 -1.40
CA ALA A 191 14.37 3.19 -0.33
C ALA A 191 12.89 2.87 -0.39
N ASN A 192 12.23 2.91 0.77
CA ASN A 192 10.77 2.77 0.85
C ASN A 192 10.06 4.03 0.34
N ASP A 193 8.81 3.85 -0.09
CA ASP A 193 7.90 4.94 -0.48
C ASP A 193 8.47 5.82 -1.61
N VAL A 194 9.11 5.21 -2.58
CA VAL A 194 9.62 5.87 -3.79
C VAL A 194 8.57 5.83 -4.88
N THR A 195 8.39 6.94 -5.57
CA THR A 195 7.59 6.99 -6.80
C THR A 195 8.47 7.42 -7.97
N VAL A 196 8.43 6.69 -9.08
CA VAL A 196 9.09 7.07 -10.34
C VAL A 196 8.01 7.30 -11.39
N ARG A 197 8.00 8.49 -12.00
CA ARG A 197 6.98 8.88 -12.98
C ARG A 197 7.58 9.41 -14.26
N ASN A 198 6.99 9.01 -15.40
CA ASN A 198 7.25 9.58 -16.72
C ASN A 198 8.75 9.59 -17.09
N VAL A 199 9.48 8.55 -16.72
CA VAL A 199 10.91 8.40 -17.03
C VAL A 199 11.09 7.33 -18.07
N SER A 200 11.91 7.60 -19.09
CA SER A 200 12.37 6.57 -20.01
C SER A 200 13.67 5.97 -19.49
N VAL A 201 13.77 4.65 -19.52
CA VAL A 201 14.96 3.89 -19.09
C VAL A 201 15.46 3.03 -20.23
N THR A 202 16.75 3.10 -20.54
CA THR A 202 17.33 2.32 -21.63
C THR A 202 18.58 1.57 -21.17
N GLY A 203 18.67 0.29 -21.55
CA GLY A 203 19.81 -0.56 -21.24
C GLY A 203 19.89 -0.94 -19.76
N GLY A 204 21.08 -1.37 -19.34
CA GLY A 204 21.31 -1.97 -18.03
C GLY A 204 21.20 -3.50 -18.09
N ASP A 205 21.61 -4.17 -17.01
CA ASP A 205 21.32 -5.60 -16.85
C ASP A 205 19.82 -5.76 -16.57
N TYR A 206 19.29 -4.97 -15.66
CA TYR A 206 17.86 -4.72 -15.46
C TYR A 206 17.55 -3.28 -15.82
N GLY A 207 16.39 -3.05 -16.44
CA GLY A 207 15.93 -1.68 -16.70
C GLY A 207 15.60 -0.94 -15.39
N ILE A 208 14.74 -1.52 -14.55
CA ILE A 208 14.46 -1.02 -13.20
C ILE A 208 14.59 -2.17 -12.21
N THR A 209 15.32 -1.95 -11.12
CA THR A 209 15.44 -2.90 -10.00
C THR A 209 14.79 -2.33 -8.76
N VAL A 210 13.94 -3.14 -8.11
CA VAL A 210 13.32 -2.84 -6.82
C VAL A 210 13.54 -4.03 -5.90
N ASP A 211 14.37 -3.89 -4.87
CA ASP A 211 14.76 -5.02 -4.01
C ASP A 211 14.69 -4.64 -2.53
N GLY A 212 13.95 -5.45 -1.75
CA GLY A 212 13.87 -5.35 -0.29
C GLY A 212 13.17 -4.09 0.24
N VAL A 213 12.33 -3.41 -0.55
CA VAL A 213 11.69 -2.14 -0.18
C VAL A 213 10.16 -2.23 -0.30
N ARG A 214 9.47 -1.26 0.32
CA ARG A 214 8.00 -1.19 0.33
C ARG A 214 7.50 0.13 -0.22
N GLY A 215 6.27 0.12 -0.73
CA GLY A 215 5.57 1.34 -1.15
C GLY A 215 6.12 1.98 -2.41
N THR A 216 6.84 1.21 -3.25
CA THR A 216 7.31 1.71 -4.55
C THR A 216 6.16 1.81 -5.54
N VAL A 217 6.12 2.89 -6.30
CA VAL A 217 5.18 3.12 -7.40
C VAL A 217 5.96 3.49 -8.67
N LEU A 218 5.74 2.73 -9.73
CA LEU A 218 6.19 3.08 -11.08
C LEU A 218 4.95 3.50 -11.91
N ASP A 219 4.94 4.69 -12.48
CA ASP A 219 3.79 5.26 -13.17
C ASP A 219 4.21 5.93 -14.47
N GLY A 220 3.74 5.43 -15.61
CA GLY A 220 4.06 5.97 -16.93
C GLY A 220 5.54 5.84 -17.30
N VAL A 221 6.23 4.83 -16.80
CA VAL A 221 7.66 4.58 -17.09
C VAL A 221 7.78 3.79 -18.39
N SER A 222 8.77 4.12 -19.20
CA SER A 222 9.10 3.39 -20.42
C SER A 222 10.46 2.72 -20.27
N VAL A 223 10.52 1.40 -20.46
CA VAL A 223 11.77 0.62 -20.33
C VAL A 223 12.08 -0.08 -21.65
N SER A 224 13.33 -0.02 -22.09
CA SER A 224 13.79 -0.73 -23.30
C SER A 224 15.25 -1.13 -23.22
N GLY A 225 15.61 -2.17 -23.98
CA GLY A 225 17.01 -2.60 -24.15
C GLY A 225 17.71 -3.12 -22.90
N ALA A 226 16.97 -3.58 -21.89
CA ALA A 226 17.51 -4.30 -20.76
C ALA A 226 18.08 -5.66 -21.23
N LYS A 227 19.17 -6.14 -20.62
CA LYS A 227 19.81 -7.41 -21.00
C LYS A 227 19.13 -8.62 -20.34
N LEU A 228 18.61 -8.44 -19.12
CA LEU A 228 17.83 -9.41 -18.37
C LEU A 228 16.39 -8.91 -18.33
N ASP A 229 15.84 -8.55 -17.17
CA ASP A 229 14.45 -8.14 -17.08
C ASP A 229 14.26 -6.64 -17.32
N GLY A 230 13.14 -6.28 -17.90
CA GLY A 230 12.75 -4.88 -18.05
C GLY A 230 12.53 -4.23 -16.67
N ILE A 231 11.67 -4.81 -15.85
CA ILE A 231 11.42 -4.41 -14.46
C ILE A 231 11.60 -5.64 -13.59
N HIS A 232 12.60 -5.62 -12.71
CA HIS A 232 12.92 -6.69 -11.78
C HIS A 232 12.57 -6.29 -10.35
N VAL A 233 11.63 -7.00 -9.72
CA VAL A 233 11.14 -6.73 -8.38
C VAL A 233 11.35 -7.94 -7.49
N ARG A 234 12.06 -7.77 -6.39
CA ARG A 234 12.38 -8.86 -5.48
C ARG A 234 12.15 -8.42 -4.03
N LEU A 235 11.51 -9.28 -3.22
CA LEU A 235 11.25 -9.00 -1.80
C LEU A 235 10.60 -7.63 -1.60
N ALA A 236 9.66 -7.25 -2.48
CA ALA A 236 9.03 -5.93 -2.49
C ALA A 236 7.57 -6.00 -2.94
N GLY A 237 6.69 -5.27 -2.25
CA GLY A 237 5.36 -4.97 -2.74
C GLY A 237 5.38 -3.68 -3.56
N ILE A 238 4.84 -3.70 -4.78
CA ILE A 238 4.95 -2.61 -5.75
C ILE A 238 3.63 -2.35 -6.50
N VAL A 239 3.45 -1.11 -6.93
CA VAL A 239 2.43 -0.74 -7.92
C VAL A 239 3.12 -0.30 -9.20
N ILE A 240 2.86 -1.00 -10.30
CA ILE A 240 3.37 -0.69 -11.65
C ILE A 240 2.16 -0.36 -12.51
N LYS A 241 2.09 0.87 -13.02
CA LYS A 241 0.93 1.29 -13.80
C LYS A 241 1.29 2.16 -15.00
N ASN A 242 0.50 2.02 -16.06
CA ASN A 242 0.64 2.80 -17.29
C ASN A 242 2.06 2.72 -17.90
N CYS A 243 2.79 1.61 -17.67
CA CYS A 243 4.16 1.45 -18.10
C CYS A 243 4.25 0.79 -19.48
N THR A 244 5.34 1.05 -20.19
CA THR A 244 5.70 0.37 -21.43
C THR A 244 7.01 -0.34 -21.25
N VAL A 245 7.07 -1.65 -21.57
CA VAL A 245 8.28 -2.45 -21.49
C VAL A 245 8.53 -3.11 -22.83
N ASP A 246 9.58 -2.70 -23.50
CA ASP A 246 10.01 -3.26 -24.79
C ASP A 246 11.24 -4.15 -24.62
N MET A 247 11.00 -5.44 -24.73
CA MET A 247 12.00 -6.51 -24.67
C MET A 247 12.24 -7.14 -26.04
N THR A 248 11.91 -6.46 -27.11
CA THR A 248 12.09 -6.97 -28.48
C THR A 248 13.57 -7.32 -28.72
N GLY A 249 13.80 -8.56 -29.15
CA GLY A 249 15.15 -9.09 -29.37
C GLY A 249 15.89 -9.56 -28.11
N ASN A 250 15.26 -9.47 -26.94
CA ASN A 250 15.77 -10.10 -25.73
C ASN A 250 15.20 -11.53 -25.61
N HIS A 251 16.07 -12.53 -25.59
CA HIS A 251 15.71 -13.95 -25.55
C HIS A 251 15.88 -14.57 -24.15
N LEU A 252 16.28 -13.81 -23.15
CA LEU A 252 16.66 -14.32 -21.84
C LEU A 252 15.80 -13.78 -20.70
N GLY A 253 15.30 -12.55 -20.84
CA GLY A 253 14.66 -11.84 -19.74
C GLY A 253 13.15 -11.79 -19.81
N GLN A 254 12.57 -11.43 -18.68
CA GLN A 254 11.16 -11.12 -18.54
C GLN A 254 10.91 -9.63 -18.77
N GLY A 255 9.72 -9.31 -19.26
CA GLY A 255 9.29 -7.90 -19.30
C GLY A 255 9.16 -7.33 -17.88
N ILE A 256 8.38 -7.98 -17.05
CA ILE A 256 8.21 -7.66 -15.62
C ILE A 256 8.37 -8.96 -14.82
N ASP A 257 9.32 -9.00 -13.89
CA ASP A 257 9.50 -10.08 -12.92
C ASP A 257 9.15 -9.61 -11.51
N ILE A 258 8.26 -10.31 -10.82
CA ILE A 258 7.88 -10.09 -9.43
C ILE A 258 8.23 -11.34 -8.62
N SER A 259 9.18 -11.22 -7.70
CA SER A 259 9.70 -12.36 -6.96
C SER A 259 9.66 -12.16 -5.45
N TYR A 260 9.13 -13.16 -4.71
CA TYR A 260 9.21 -13.28 -3.25
C TYR A 260 8.57 -12.13 -2.47
N ASN A 261 7.35 -11.70 -2.87
CA ASN A 261 6.66 -10.60 -2.19
C ASN A 261 5.64 -11.03 -1.12
N MET A 262 5.48 -12.29 -0.83
CA MET A 262 4.44 -12.84 0.07
C MET A 262 4.35 -12.09 1.41
N ASP A 263 5.50 -11.74 2.01
CA ASP A 263 5.58 -11.01 3.29
C ASP A 263 5.66 -9.49 3.12
N MET A 264 5.70 -8.99 1.88
CA MET A 264 5.92 -7.58 1.57
C MET A 264 4.67 -6.84 1.13
N GLY A 265 3.57 -7.58 0.91
CA GLY A 265 2.31 -7.10 0.40
C GLY A 265 2.11 -7.41 -1.08
N MET A 266 0.85 -7.43 -1.50
CA MET A 266 0.46 -7.71 -2.87
C MET A 266 1.04 -6.67 -3.84
N SER A 267 1.58 -7.16 -4.96
CA SER A 267 1.97 -6.30 -6.08
C SER A 267 0.79 -6.12 -7.05
N MET A 268 0.74 -4.96 -7.69
CA MET A 268 -0.26 -4.63 -8.69
C MET A 268 0.44 -4.18 -9.99
N ILE A 269 0.00 -4.75 -11.11
CA ILE A 269 0.40 -4.33 -12.45
C ILE A 269 -0.88 -3.94 -13.17
N GLU A 270 -0.96 -2.72 -13.69
CA GLU A 270 -2.20 -2.17 -14.26
C GLU A 270 -1.94 -1.29 -15.47
N GLY A 271 -2.61 -1.58 -16.58
CA GLY A 271 -2.60 -0.73 -17.77
C GLY A 271 -1.26 -0.65 -18.49
N CYS A 272 -0.41 -1.66 -18.30
CA CYS A 272 0.91 -1.70 -18.91
C CYS A 272 0.91 -2.38 -20.28
N SER A 273 1.90 -2.04 -21.11
CA SER A 273 2.13 -2.67 -22.41
C SER A 273 3.51 -3.32 -22.45
N ILE A 274 3.55 -4.63 -22.61
CA ILE A 274 4.76 -5.42 -22.62
C ILE A 274 4.91 -6.11 -23.97
N VAL A 275 6.06 -5.96 -24.61
CA VAL A 275 6.34 -6.54 -25.94
C VAL A 275 7.65 -7.29 -25.92
N GLY A 276 7.65 -8.51 -26.45
CA GLY A 276 8.84 -9.35 -26.57
C GLY A 276 9.30 -9.96 -25.24
N GLY A 277 10.56 -10.37 -25.19
CA GLY A 277 11.17 -11.09 -24.08
C GLY A 277 10.88 -12.59 -24.11
N MET A 278 11.56 -13.33 -23.25
CA MET A 278 11.29 -14.76 -23.06
C MET A 278 9.87 -14.93 -22.46
N GLU A 279 9.54 -14.15 -21.44
CA GLU A 279 8.22 -14.07 -20.83
C GLU A 279 7.80 -12.61 -20.66
N GLY A 280 6.51 -12.35 -20.72
CA GLY A 280 6.01 -10.97 -20.59
C GLY A 280 5.96 -10.51 -19.14
N ILE A 281 5.07 -11.11 -18.35
CA ILE A 281 4.95 -10.85 -16.90
C ILE A 281 5.12 -12.18 -16.18
N THR A 282 6.02 -12.24 -15.22
CA THR A 282 6.27 -13.44 -14.43
C THR A 282 6.21 -13.14 -12.94
N THR A 283 5.61 -14.07 -12.17
CA THR A 283 5.54 -13.96 -10.71
C THR A 283 6.04 -15.24 -10.07
N HIS A 284 6.99 -15.12 -9.14
CA HIS A 284 7.61 -16.21 -8.41
C HIS A 284 7.36 -16.07 -6.91
N SER A 285 6.75 -17.08 -6.27
CA SER A 285 6.48 -17.08 -4.83
C SER A 285 5.88 -15.74 -4.35
N SER A 286 4.85 -15.27 -5.05
CA SER A 286 4.36 -13.90 -4.94
C SER A 286 2.84 -13.82 -4.93
N MET A 287 2.31 -12.72 -4.40
CA MET A 287 0.91 -12.33 -4.53
C MET A 287 0.82 -11.13 -5.49
N THR A 288 0.14 -11.32 -6.63
CA THR A 288 0.13 -10.31 -7.69
C THR A 288 -1.25 -10.19 -8.34
N SER A 289 -1.69 -8.95 -8.56
CA SER A 289 -2.85 -8.60 -9.38
C SER A 289 -2.37 -7.96 -10.69
N ILE A 290 -2.81 -8.51 -11.82
CA ILE A 290 -2.42 -8.13 -13.18
C ILE A 290 -3.71 -7.75 -13.90
N MET A 291 -3.89 -6.47 -14.24
CA MET A 291 -5.16 -5.96 -14.73
C MET A 291 -5.00 -4.97 -15.88
N HIS A 292 -5.87 -5.08 -16.89
CA HIS A 292 -5.93 -4.16 -18.03
C HIS A 292 -4.61 -4.06 -18.81
N ASP A 293 -3.78 -5.11 -18.76
CA ASP A 293 -2.46 -5.13 -19.37
C ASP A 293 -2.50 -5.69 -20.79
N ARG A 294 -1.50 -5.32 -21.59
CA ARG A 294 -1.27 -5.86 -22.93
C ARG A 294 0.09 -6.53 -22.99
N VAL A 295 0.10 -7.82 -23.27
CA VAL A 295 1.33 -8.61 -23.42
C VAL A 295 1.36 -9.24 -24.80
N SER A 296 2.43 -9.07 -25.54
CA SER A 296 2.51 -9.59 -26.90
C SER A 296 3.90 -10.01 -27.36
N GLY A 297 3.95 -11.00 -28.27
CA GLY A 297 5.17 -11.36 -28.98
C GLY A 297 6.27 -11.97 -28.11
N THR A 298 5.95 -12.61 -27.02
CA THR A 298 6.89 -13.28 -26.13
C THR A 298 7.33 -14.64 -26.69
N GLU A 299 8.53 -15.08 -26.36
CA GLU A 299 9.12 -16.31 -26.94
C GLU A 299 8.74 -17.60 -26.23
N MET A 300 8.14 -17.51 -25.03
CA MET A 300 7.74 -18.69 -24.27
C MET A 300 6.36 -18.54 -23.65
N ARG A 301 6.14 -17.50 -22.83
CA ARG A 301 4.89 -17.31 -22.09
C ARG A 301 4.49 -15.83 -22.05
N GLY A 302 3.22 -15.57 -22.21
CA GLY A 302 2.71 -14.21 -22.04
C GLY A 302 2.74 -13.78 -20.58
N ILE A 303 1.91 -14.43 -19.74
CA ILE A 303 1.84 -14.20 -18.28
C ILE A 303 2.10 -15.51 -17.58
N SER A 304 2.99 -15.53 -16.59
CA SER A 304 3.37 -16.72 -15.82
C SER A 304 3.20 -16.50 -14.33
N VAL A 305 2.37 -17.30 -13.69
CA VAL A 305 2.17 -17.34 -12.23
C VAL A 305 2.72 -18.66 -11.74
N THR A 306 3.84 -18.64 -11.03
CA THR A 306 4.61 -19.86 -10.73
C THR A 306 5.17 -19.87 -9.29
N GLU A 307 5.68 -21.03 -8.85
CA GLU A 307 6.36 -21.22 -7.58
C GLU A 307 5.49 -20.86 -6.36
N MET A 308 4.33 -21.50 -6.23
CA MET A 308 3.38 -21.27 -5.14
C MET A 308 2.83 -19.82 -5.08
N SER A 309 2.79 -19.15 -6.21
CA SER A 309 2.22 -17.81 -6.31
C SER A 309 0.69 -17.81 -6.23
N MET A 310 0.13 -16.68 -5.83
CA MET A 310 -1.28 -16.37 -5.93
C MET A 310 -1.44 -15.20 -6.91
N GLY A 311 -2.06 -15.45 -8.07
CA GLY A 311 -2.20 -14.46 -9.13
C GLY A 311 -3.63 -14.25 -9.58
N THR A 312 -4.05 -12.99 -9.70
CA THR A 312 -5.26 -12.62 -10.42
C THR A 312 -4.86 -11.99 -11.73
N VAL A 313 -5.39 -12.49 -12.84
CA VAL A 313 -5.20 -11.92 -14.18
C VAL A 313 -6.57 -11.56 -14.73
N MET A 314 -6.83 -10.26 -14.94
CA MET A 314 -8.16 -9.76 -15.25
C MET A 314 -8.11 -8.70 -16.36
N ASP A 315 -9.14 -8.71 -17.22
CA ASP A 315 -9.36 -7.70 -18.27
C ASP A 315 -8.13 -7.40 -19.15
N SER A 316 -7.25 -8.40 -19.30
CA SER A 316 -5.96 -8.25 -19.96
C SER A 316 -5.96 -8.90 -21.36
N GLN A 317 -5.06 -8.45 -22.21
CA GLN A 317 -4.88 -8.97 -23.56
C GLN A 317 -3.51 -9.62 -23.70
N VAL A 318 -3.51 -10.91 -24.03
CA VAL A 318 -2.28 -11.66 -24.29
C VAL A 318 -2.31 -12.17 -25.73
N SER A 319 -1.31 -11.84 -26.53
CA SER A 319 -1.32 -12.19 -27.95
C SER A 319 0.04 -12.63 -28.46
N ASN A 320 0.03 -13.58 -29.40
CA ASN A 320 1.20 -14.00 -30.16
C ASN A 320 2.38 -14.46 -29.30
N ALA A 321 2.15 -15.10 -28.15
CA ALA A 321 3.20 -15.75 -27.40
C ALA A 321 3.53 -17.13 -28.03
N GLN A 322 4.79 -17.53 -27.99
CA GLN A 322 5.21 -18.87 -28.40
C GLN A 322 5.11 -19.78 -27.17
N GLY A 323 4.20 -20.75 -27.21
CA GLY A 323 4.00 -21.71 -26.14
C GLY A 323 2.72 -21.50 -25.33
N ILE A 324 2.65 -20.55 -24.42
CA ILE A 324 1.51 -20.38 -23.52
C ILE A 324 1.14 -18.91 -23.38
N GLY A 325 -0.15 -18.61 -23.44
CA GLY A 325 -0.68 -17.28 -23.14
C GLY A 325 -0.62 -16.95 -21.67
N ILE A 326 -1.41 -17.63 -20.84
CA ILE A 326 -1.40 -17.49 -19.37
C ILE A 326 -1.06 -18.84 -18.75
N TYR A 327 -0.06 -18.86 -17.90
CA TYR A 327 0.48 -20.07 -17.28
C TYR A 327 0.37 -20.03 -15.76
N CYS A 328 -0.37 -21.00 -15.21
CA CYS A 328 -0.47 -21.24 -13.78
C CYS A 328 0.33 -22.49 -13.42
N ASN A 329 1.39 -22.37 -12.67
CA ASN A 329 2.36 -23.44 -12.53
C ASN A 329 2.92 -23.60 -11.12
N ASP A 330 3.42 -24.80 -10.81
CA ASP A 330 4.11 -25.17 -9.59
C ASP A 330 3.36 -24.76 -8.31
N ARG A 331 2.25 -25.43 -8.07
CA ARG A 331 1.38 -25.25 -6.90
C ARG A 331 0.84 -23.84 -6.72
N SER A 332 0.68 -23.12 -7.82
CA SER A 332 0.10 -21.78 -7.82
C SER A 332 -1.42 -21.82 -7.92
N MET A 333 -2.03 -20.73 -7.46
CA MET A 333 -3.47 -20.50 -7.54
C MET A 333 -3.72 -19.26 -8.40
N CYS A 334 -4.53 -19.42 -9.45
CA CYS A 334 -4.77 -18.38 -10.43
C CYS A 334 -6.26 -18.12 -10.63
N MET A 335 -6.67 -16.87 -10.50
CA MET A 335 -7.96 -16.37 -10.95
C MET A 335 -7.74 -15.67 -12.29
N ILE A 336 -8.40 -16.16 -13.34
CA ILE A 336 -8.17 -15.68 -14.72
C ILE A 336 -9.53 -15.30 -15.30
N GLU A 337 -9.81 -14.01 -15.39
CA GLU A 337 -11.16 -13.48 -15.63
C GLU A 337 -11.17 -12.43 -16.75
N HIS A 338 -12.15 -12.52 -17.66
CA HIS A 338 -12.42 -11.54 -18.71
C HIS A 338 -11.23 -11.23 -19.63
N ASN A 339 -10.27 -12.14 -19.78
CA ASN A 339 -9.10 -11.91 -20.61
C ASN A 339 -9.34 -12.29 -22.07
N THR A 340 -8.62 -11.62 -22.96
CA THR A 340 -8.49 -12.01 -24.37
C THR A 340 -7.11 -12.61 -24.59
N VAL A 341 -7.06 -13.93 -24.86
CA VAL A 341 -5.80 -14.66 -25.08
C VAL A 341 -5.85 -15.32 -26.45
N VAL A 342 -5.10 -14.80 -27.42
CA VAL A 342 -5.27 -15.15 -28.83
C VAL A 342 -3.94 -15.30 -29.57
N GLY A 343 -3.91 -16.21 -30.53
CA GLY A 343 -2.79 -16.34 -31.47
C GLY A 343 -1.54 -16.97 -30.87
N MET A 344 -1.69 -17.84 -29.88
CA MET A 344 -0.57 -18.61 -29.34
C MET A 344 -0.04 -19.57 -30.39
N THR A 345 1.28 -19.73 -30.47
CA THR A 345 1.92 -20.66 -31.39
C THR A 345 2.72 -21.71 -30.64
N PRO A 346 2.82 -22.96 -31.14
CA PRO A 346 3.70 -23.95 -30.55
C PRO A 346 5.16 -23.48 -30.61
N SER A 347 5.87 -23.58 -29.49
CA SER A 347 7.30 -23.30 -29.45
C SER A 347 8.11 -24.58 -29.68
N THR A 348 9.20 -24.47 -30.44
CA THR A 348 10.16 -25.56 -30.67
C THR A 348 11.30 -25.59 -29.66
N GLY A 349 11.40 -24.56 -28.80
CA GLY A 349 12.47 -24.39 -27.82
C GLY A 349 12.18 -25.13 -26.52
N GLY A 350 13.00 -26.12 -26.19
CA GLY A 350 13.05 -26.72 -24.87
C GLY A 350 12.00 -27.79 -24.57
N GLY A 351 12.09 -28.92 -25.12
CA GLY A 351 11.65 -30.27 -24.72
C GLY A 351 10.42 -30.51 -23.82
N ASN A 352 9.55 -29.57 -23.58
CA ASN A 352 8.49 -29.65 -22.61
C ASN A 352 7.09 -29.72 -23.24
N LEU A 353 6.27 -30.56 -22.62
CA LEU A 353 4.84 -30.76 -22.90
C LEU A 353 4.01 -29.45 -22.90
N THR A 354 4.57 -28.38 -22.34
CA THR A 354 3.90 -27.12 -22.10
C THR A 354 3.87 -26.17 -23.30
N LEU A 355 4.59 -26.48 -24.39
CA LEU A 355 4.81 -25.54 -25.48
C LEU A 355 3.97 -25.83 -26.72
N ARG A 356 2.69 -26.22 -26.53
CA ARG A 356 1.79 -26.60 -27.62
C ARG A 356 0.91 -25.48 -28.17
N GLY A 357 1.10 -24.25 -27.71
CA GLY A 357 0.25 -23.13 -28.07
C GLY A 357 -1.04 -23.09 -27.23
N PHE A 358 -0.91 -23.21 -25.92
CA PHE A 358 -2.03 -23.09 -25.00
C PHE A 358 -2.45 -21.63 -24.83
N GLY A 359 -3.76 -21.37 -24.87
CA GLY A 359 -4.28 -20.09 -24.38
C GLY A 359 -4.05 -19.96 -22.86
N VAL A 360 -4.58 -20.93 -22.08
CA VAL A 360 -4.34 -21.04 -20.64
C VAL A 360 -3.87 -22.45 -20.32
N LEU A 361 -2.84 -22.58 -19.48
CA LEU A 361 -2.35 -23.85 -18.99
C LEU A 361 -2.16 -23.83 -17.48
N ALA A 362 -2.74 -24.82 -16.78
CA ALA A 362 -2.41 -25.16 -15.40
C ALA A 362 -1.51 -26.41 -15.35
N SER A 363 -0.39 -26.38 -14.60
CA SER A 363 0.48 -27.53 -14.46
C SER A 363 1.16 -27.63 -13.10
N PHE A 364 1.70 -28.81 -12.78
CA PHE A 364 2.43 -29.10 -11.54
C PHE A 364 1.66 -28.75 -10.28
N GLN A 365 0.50 -29.42 -10.09
CA GLN A 365 -0.37 -29.30 -8.91
C GLN A 365 -0.95 -27.90 -8.69
N SER A 366 -1.17 -27.14 -9.76
CA SER A 366 -1.75 -25.80 -9.73
C SER A 366 -3.25 -25.82 -9.98
N GLU A 367 -3.90 -24.77 -9.52
CA GLU A 367 -5.34 -24.56 -9.69
C GLU A 367 -5.59 -23.25 -10.43
N ALA A 368 -6.36 -23.31 -11.53
CA ALA A 368 -6.76 -22.12 -12.28
C ALA A 368 -8.29 -22.06 -12.34
N GLU A 369 -8.86 -20.96 -11.92
CA GLU A 369 -10.26 -20.63 -12.10
C GLU A 369 -10.40 -19.69 -13.30
N LEU A 370 -11.23 -20.07 -14.27
CA LEU A 370 -11.46 -19.30 -15.49
C LEU A 370 -12.88 -18.79 -15.52
N ASP A 371 -13.04 -17.49 -15.73
CA ASP A 371 -14.33 -16.85 -15.92
C ASP A 371 -14.34 -15.94 -17.15
N GLU A 372 -15.31 -16.10 -18.04
CA GLU A 372 -15.58 -15.27 -19.22
C GLU A 372 -14.35 -14.91 -20.10
N ASN A 373 -13.37 -15.82 -20.24
CA ASN A 373 -12.18 -15.56 -21.05
C ASN A 373 -12.41 -15.88 -22.53
N HIS A 374 -11.91 -15.01 -23.42
CA HIS A 374 -11.87 -15.25 -24.85
C HIS A 374 -10.55 -15.91 -25.27
N LEU A 375 -10.58 -17.21 -25.53
CA LEU A 375 -9.40 -18.04 -25.84
C LEU A 375 -9.35 -18.50 -27.31
N ALA A 376 -9.66 -17.61 -28.25
CA ALA A 376 -9.75 -17.95 -29.67
C ALA A 376 -8.38 -18.05 -30.36
N SER A 377 -8.34 -18.76 -31.48
CA SER A 377 -7.16 -18.87 -32.35
C SER A 377 -5.91 -19.41 -31.65
N ASN A 378 -6.10 -20.22 -30.60
CA ASN A 378 -5.02 -20.95 -29.96
C ASN A 378 -5.08 -22.44 -30.36
N PRO A 379 -3.98 -23.12 -30.66
CA PRO A 379 -3.97 -24.55 -30.94
C PRO A 379 -4.64 -25.38 -29.83
N VAL A 380 -4.47 -24.96 -28.57
CA VAL A 380 -5.17 -25.51 -27.41
C VAL A 380 -5.75 -24.37 -26.59
N PRO A 381 -7.07 -24.18 -26.54
CA PRO A 381 -7.64 -23.07 -25.78
C PRO A 381 -7.27 -23.07 -24.30
N SER A 382 -7.41 -24.22 -23.62
CA SER A 382 -6.96 -24.38 -22.22
C SER A 382 -6.66 -25.83 -21.92
N GLY A 383 -5.82 -26.09 -20.90
CA GLY A 383 -5.48 -27.43 -20.46
C GLY A 383 -4.95 -27.49 -19.04
N ALA A 384 -5.14 -28.65 -18.39
CA ALA A 384 -4.55 -28.96 -17.09
C ALA A 384 -3.72 -30.25 -17.20
N ILE A 385 -2.50 -30.24 -16.71
CA ILE A 385 -1.59 -31.38 -16.74
C ILE A 385 -0.86 -31.52 -15.38
N ILE A 386 -0.32 -32.71 -15.14
CA ILE A 386 0.50 -33.01 -13.95
C ILE A 386 -0.23 -32.65 -12.65
N ASN A 387 -1.35 -33.33 -12.39
CA ASN A 387 -2.21 -33.18 -11.20
C ASN A 387 -2.73 -31.76 -10.95
N SER A 388 -2.94 -31.01 -12.00
CA SER A 388 -3.53 -29.67 -11.92
C SER A 388 -4.98 -29.68 -12.35
N GLN A 389 -5.71 -28.64 -12.02
CA GLN A 389 -7.11 -28.48 -12.40
C GLN A 389 -7.41 -27.12 -12.97
N ILE A 390 -8.40 -27.10 -13.86
CA ILE A 390 -9.03 -25.88 -14.35
C ILE A 390 -10.51 -25.98 -14.02
N THR A 391 -11.01 -25.01 -13.26
CA THR A 391 -12.44 -24.81 -13.00
C THR A 391 -12.94 -23.66 -13.87
N ARG A 392 -14.18 -23.78 -14.36
CA ARG A 392 -14.84 -22.72 -15.14
C ARG A 392 -16.10 -22.31 -14.43
N THR A 393 -16.29 -21.01 -14.24
CA THR A 393 -17.41 -20.43 -13.49
C THR A 393 -18.40 -19.68 -14.37
N GLY A 394 -18.07 -19.40 -15.63
CA GLY A 394 -18.93 -18.73 -16.61
C GLY A 394 -18.96 -19.39 -17.97
#